data_1b3c751e39f56bb667c3e5c76be4cef5
#
_entry.id   1b3c751e39f56bb667c3e5c76be4cef5
#
_cell.length_a   1.000
_cell.length_b   1.000
_cell.length_c   1.000
_cell.angle_alpha   90.00
_cell.angle_beta   90.00
_cell.angle_gamma   90.00
#
_symmetry.space_group_name_H-M   'P 1'
#
loop_
_entity.id
_entity.type
_entity.pdbx_description
1 polymer ?
#
loop_
_entity_poly.entity_id
_entity_poly.type
_entity_poly.pdbx_seq_one_letter_code
_entity_poly.pdbx_strand_id
1 'polypeptide(L)'
;MERSWQGIVVLDLHGKNAYQARIAVDAALRRADRGVYRLRVIHGHNRGTGLRDLLSTYAAHEKVLRVAQYNAGTTDLILREM
;
A
#
# COMPACT_ATOMS: atom_id res chain seq x y z
N MET A 1 6.06 7.56 5.90
CA MET A 1 7.49 7.45 5.57
C MET A 1 7.70 6.38 4.51
N GLU A 2 8.36 6.73 3.44
CA GLU A 2 8.51 5.83 2.30
C GLU A 2 9.95 5.37 2.15
N ARG A 3 10.13 4.07 1.88
CA ARG A 3 11.44 3.50 1.58
C ARG A 3 11.28 2.55 0.40
N SER A 4 12.33 2.38 -0.39
CA SER A 4 12.28 1.43 -1.48
C SER A 4 13.50 0.51 -1.42
N TRP A 5 13.28 -0.75 -1.81
CA TRP A 5 14.30 -1.77 -1.75
C TRP A 5 13.97 -2.88 -2.74
N GLN A 6 14.83 -3.04 -3.74
CA GLN A 6 14.70 -4.13 -4.73
C GLN A 6 13.29 -4.27 -5.32
N GLY A 7 12.70 -3.14 -5.69
CA GLY A 7 11.38 -3.18 -6.33
C GLY A 7 10.22 -3.17 -5.34
N ILE A 8 10.49 -3.14 -4.04
CA ILE A 8 9.46 -3.03 -3.02
C ILE A 8 9.54 -1.63 -2.41
N VAL A 9 8.44 -0.90 -2.48
CA VAL A 9 8.33 0.39 -1.81
C VAL A 9 7.54 0.17 -0.53
N VAL A 10 8.12 0.57 0.61
CA VAL A 10 7.47 0.44 1.91
C VAL A 10 6.94 1.79 2.33
N LEU A 11 5.66 1.85 2.60
CA LEU A 11 4.96 3.08 2.98
C LEU A 11 4.35 2.88 4.35
N ASP A 12 4.85 3.62 5.34
CA ASP A 12 4.39 3.47 6.71
C ASP A 12 3.32 4.52 6.99
N LEU A 13 2.08 4.07 7.14
CA LEU A 13 0.92 4.93 7.34
C LEU A 13 0.23 4.70 8.69
N HIS A 14 0.87 3.97 9.60
CA HIS A 14 0.23 3.75 10.89
C HIS A 14 -0.05 5.10 11.57
N GLY A 15 -1.19 5.22 12.21
CA GLY A 15 -1.58 6.47 12.85
C GLY A 15 -2.18 7.52 11.93
N LYS A 16 -2.12 7.32 10.61
CA LYS A 16 -2.73 8.24 9.64
C LYS A 16 -4.23 7.96 9.54
N ASN A 17 -5.00 8.99 9.21
CA ASN A 17 -6.42 8.79 8.93
C ASN A 17 -6.61 8.38 7.45
N ALA A 18 -7.84 8.03 7.09
CA ALA A 18 -8.14 7.54 5.75
C ALA A 18 -7.80 8.56 4.67
N TYR A 19 -8.05 9.83 4.93
CA TYR A 19 -7.77 10.89 3.97
C TYR A 19 -6.27 11.00 3.69
N GLN A 20 -5.48 11.01 4.76
CA GLN A 20 -4.02 11.09 4.64
C GLN A 20 -3.46 9.85 3.96
N ALA A 21 -4.01 8.69 4.31
CA ALA A 21 -3.56 7.43 3.73
C ALA A 21 -3.83 7.40 2.23
N ARG A 22 -5.02 7.84 1.81
CA ARG A 22 -5.37 7.86 0.38
C ARG A 22 -4.41 8.74 -0.41
N ILE A 23 -4.12 9.93 0.11
CA ILE A 23 -3.19 10.85 -0.55
C ILE A 23 -1.82 10.21 -0.69
N ALA A 24 -1.33 9.56 0.37
CA ALA A 24 0.00 8.96 0.35
C ALA A 24 0.08 7.77 -0.60
N VAL A 25 -0.94 6.92 -0.60
CA VAL A 25 -0.96 5.75 -1.48
C VAL A 25 -1.08 6.18 -2.94
N ASP A 26 -1.97 7.13 -3.23
CA ASP A 26 -2.13 7.62 -4.60
C ASP A 26 -0.82 8.22 -5.11
N ALA A 27 -0.13 8.98 -4.28
CA ALA A 27 1.15 9.57 -4.67
C ALA A 27 2.21 8.50 -4.93
N ALA A 28 2.26 7.48 -4.07
CA ALA A 28 3.22 6.40 -4.23
C ALA A 28 2.95 5.62 -5.53
N LEU A 29 1.69 5.38 -5.84
CA LEU A 29 1.34 4.68 -7.09
C LEU A 29 1.72 5.51 -8.31
N ARG A 30 1.53 6.83 -8.26
CA ARG A 30 1.93 7.70 -9.38
C ARG A 30 3.43 7.68 -9.60
N ARG A 31 4.21 7.59 -8.52
CA ARG A 31 5.66 7.59 -8.61
C ARG A 31 6.23 6.22 -8.98
N ALA A 32 5.46 5.16 -8.81
CA ALA A 32 5.95 3.81 -9.03
C ALA A 32 6.28 3.61 -10.50
N ASP A 33 7.52 3.28 -10.80
CA ASP A 33 7.95 3.00 -12.16
C ASP A 33 7.96 1.49 -12.39
N ARG A 34 8.51 1.07 -13.53
CA ARG A 34 8.51 -0.33 -13.91
C ARG A 34 9.28 -1.23 -12.96
N GLY A 35 10.22 -0.66 -12.23
CA GLY A 35 11.02 -1.44 -11.29
C GLY A 35 10.29 -1.75 -10.00
N VAL A 36 9.16 -1.10 -9.74
CA VAL A 36 8.40 -1.32 -8.52
C VAL A 36 7.32 -2.36 -8.78
N TYR A 37 7.42 -3.52 -8.13
CA TYR A 37 6.41 -4.56 -8.32
C TYR A 37 5.49 -4.70 -7.11
N ARG A 38 5.82 -4.09 -5.99
CA ARG A 38 5.04 -4.23 -4.77
C ARG A 38 5.09 -2.95 -3.94
N LEU A 39 3.94 -2.48 -3.50
CA LEU A 39 3.85 -1.38 -2.55
C LEU A 39 3.37 -1.99 -1.23
N ARG A 40 4.24 -2.04 -0.24
CA ARG A 40 3.94 -2.62 1.06
C ARG A 40 3.53 -1.50 2.01
N VAL A 41 2.27 -1.54 2.44
CA VAL A 41 1.71 -0.47 3.25
C VAL A 41 1.51 -0.94 4.68
N ILE A 42 2.22 -0.30 5.60
CA ILE A 42 2.10 -0.59 7.03
C ILE A 42 0.99 0.31 7.58
N HIS A 43 -0.13 -0.28 7.94
CA HIS A 43 -1.28 0.49 8.44
C HIS A 43 -1.54 0.26 9.93
N GLY A 44 -0.90 -0.74 10.54
CA GLY A 44 -1.13 -1.08 11.92
C GLY A 44 -2.39 -1.90 12.09
N HIS A 45 -2.61 -2.41 13.30
CA HIS A 45 -3.79 -3.23 13.57
C HIS A 45 -4.47 -2.91 14.90
N ASN A 46 -3.94 -1.94 15.64
CA ASN A 46 -4.47 -1.63 16.97
C ASN A 46 -5.69 -0.71 16.93
N ARG A 47 -6.00 -0.14 15.79
CA ARG A 47 -7.08 0.84 15.64
C ARG A 47 -8.19 0.33 14.75
N GLY A 48 -8.34 -0.98 14.65
CA GLY A 48 -9.37 -1.56 13.81
C GLY A 48 -8.89 -1.73 12.38
N THR A 49 -9.82 -1.88 11.45
CA THR A 49 -9.52 -2.28 10.08
C THR A 49 -9.74 -1.18 9.04
N GLY A 50 -9.93 0.09 9.47
CA GLY A 50 -10.27 1.15 8.54
C GLY A 50 -9.27 1.33 7.40
N LEU A 51 -7.97 1.38 7.72
CA LEU A 51 -6.97 1.54 6.68
C LEU A 51 -6.81 0.28 5.84
N ARG A 52 -6.93 -0.90 6.46
CA ARG A 52 -6.89 -2.15 5.72
C ARG A 52 -8.06 -2.22 4.73
N ASP A 53 -9.24 -1.82 5.17
CA ASP A 53 -10.41 -1.83 4.31
C ASP A 53 -10.26 -0.83 3.16
N LEU A 54 -9.70 0.34 3.45
CA LEU A 54 -9.40 1.31 2.41
C LEU A 54 -8.46 0.73 1.37
N LEU A 55 -7.40 0.06 1.82
CA LEU A 55 -6.41 -0.50 0.90
C LEU A 55 -7.00 -1.60 0.03
N SER A 56 -7.95 -2.36 0.54
CA SER A 56 -8.57 -3.41 -0.27
C SER A 56 -9.35 -2.84 -1.46
N THR A 57 -9.78 -1.58 -1.38
CA THR A 57 -10.47 -0.94 -2.51
C THR A 57 -9.53 -0.69 -3.67
N TYR A 58 -8.21 -0.72 -3.44
CA TYR A 58 -7.24 -0.49 -4.51
C TYR A 58 -7.12 -1.67 -5.46
N ALA A 59 -7.81 -2.78 -5.18
CA ALA A 59 -7.87 -3.88 -6.14
C ALA A 59 -8.46 -3.43 -7.47
N ALA A 60 -9.25 -2.35 -7.47
CA ALA A 60 -9.85 -1.80 -8.69
C ALA A 60 -8.97 -0.76 -9.38
N HIS A 61 -7.84 -0.40 -8.79
CA HIS A 61 -6.96 0.61 -9.36
C HIS A 61 -6.20 0.04 -10.56
N GLU A 62 -6.06 0.83 -11.62
CA GLU A 62 -5.48 0.34 -12.87
C GLU A 62 -4.04 -0.14 -12.71
N LYS A 63 -3.29 0.41 -11.75
CA LYS A 63 -1.89 -0.01 -11.53
C LYS A 63 -1.76 -1.20 -10.62
N VAL A 64 -2.82 -1.65 -9.98
CA VAL A 64 -2.77 -2.71 -8.99
C VAL A 64 -3.31 -4.01 -9.58
N LEU A 65 -2.46 -5.05 -9.60
CA LEU A 65 -2.89 -6.37 -10.05
C LEU A 65 -3.78 -7.03 -9.02
N ARG A 66 -3.37 -6.98 -7.75
CA ARG A 66 -4.15 -7.56 -6.68
C ARG A 66 -3.67 -7.01 -5.35
N VAL A 67 -4.48 -7.20 -4.32
CA VAL A 67 -4.17 -6.80 -2.96
C VAL A 67 -3.94 -8.06 -2.14
N ALA A 68 -2.85 -8.09 -1.39
CA ALA A 68 -2.49 -9.26 -0.59
C ALA A 68 -2.18 -8.84 0.83
N GLN A 69 -2.75 -9.55 1.80
CA GLN A 69 -2.49 -9.27 3.20
C GLN A 69 -1.14 -9.89 3.58
N TYR A 70 -0.19 -9.06 4.00
CA TYR A 70 1.13 -9.53 4.38
C TYR A 70 1.13 -10.05 5.82
N ASN A 71 0.59 -9.25 6.74
CA ASN A 71 0.35 -9.66 8.12
C ASN A 71 -0.77 -8.78 8.68
N ALA A 72 -1.07 -8.90 9.97
CA ALA A 72 -2.21 -8.18 10.55
C ALA A 72 -2.13 -6.67 10.40
N GLY A 73 -0.93 -6.12 10.36
CA GLY A 73 -0.75 -4.67 10.27
C GLY A 73 -0.22 -4.16 8.95
N THR A 74 -0.11 -5.03 7.93
CA THR A 74 0.54 -4.66 6.67
C THR A 74 -0.19 -5.29 5.49
N THR A 75 -0.52 -4.48 4.50
CA THR A 75 -1.19 -4.92 3.27
C THR A 75 -0.32 -4.55 2.07
N ASP A 76 -0.14 -5.48 1.15
CA ASP A 76 0.63 -5.25 -0.06
C ASP A 76 -0.27 -5.00 -1.24
N LEU A 77 0.07 -3.96 -2.01
CA LEU A 77 -0.52 -3.73 -3.32
C LEU A 77 0.48 -4.28 -4.33
N ILE A 78 0.09 -5.34 -5.02
CA ILE A 78 0.96 -6.00 -5.99
C ILE A 78 0.75 -5.32 -7.34
N LEU A 79 1.82 -4.75 -7.89
CA LEU A 79 1.74 -3.98 -9.12
C LEU A 79 2.11 -4.80 -10.34
N ARG A 80 2.97 -5.80 -10.17
CA ARG A 80 3.31 -6.74 -11.21
C ARG A 80 3.86 -8.01 -10.58
N GLU A 81 3.70 -9.11 -11.28
CA GLU A 81 4.24 -10.37 -10.79
C GLU A 81 5.73 -10.48 -11.14
N MET A 82 6.48 -11.06 -10.22
CA MET A 82 7.92 -11.28 -10.40
C MET A 82 8.21 -12.77 -10.52
#